data_590f34cc22d42f62a61b829ff306f754
#
_entry.id   590f34cc22d42f62a61b829ff306f754
#
_cell.length_a   1.000
_cell.length_b   1.000
_cell.length_c   1.000
_cell.angle_alpha   90.00
_cell.angle_beta   90.00
_cell.angle_gamma   90.00
#
_symmetry.space_group_name_H-M   'P 1'
#
loop_
_entity.id
_entity.type
_entity.pdbx_description
1 polymer ?
#
loop_
_entity_poly.entity_id
_entity_poly.type
_entity_poly.pdbx_seq_one_letter_code
_entity_poly.pdbx_strand_id
1 'polypeptide(L)'
;MNDPVASIAGLAQHELTASVQALALPKGLYVFSVKSADPKPVAELGGLMLPAIHIGVGPSVPARAIEFLSGRDEGSPWLYAPGDTLVAKVVDAQVTLFLTSVRRAGAEPLDVEIERLDARHEPDAQAAAVPPRAAPAAQREEPVRLQISAHISNRGDVVFIDTEWVGRLGHGMSIEALSVTPLDQLAVADIEYKGLTGAGFESPWITNAELCGTRGMGIPLVGFAVRLTPQASAMGYACAYRGYFRSGAISEPAKNGELCRSPTPGDPLEGIELRIARG
;
A
#
# COMPACT_ATOMS: atom_id res chain seq x y z
N MET A 1 -18.11 12.45 -42.28
CA MET A 1 -17.44 13.67 -41.80
C MET A 1 -16.48 13.23 -40.70
N ASN A 2 -15.22 13.11 -41.02
CA ASN A 2 -14.18 12.77 -40.03
C ASN A 2 -13.76 14.06 -39.35
N ASP A 3 -14.01 14.18 -38.05
CA ASP A 3 -13.41 15.25 -37.25
C ASP A 3 -11.87 15.09 -37.29
N PRO A 4 -11.14 16.17 -37.57
CA PRO A 4 -9.70 16.11 -37.57
C PRO A 4 -9.23 15.92 -36.13
N VAL A 5 -8.54 14.83 -35.87
CA VAL A 5 -7.74 14.64 -34.66
C VAL A 5 -6.77 15.82 -34.59
N ALA A 6 -6.97 16.70 -33.63
CA ALA A 6 -6.09 17.85 -33.45
C ALA A 6 -4.65 17.33 -33.19
N SER A 7 -3.75 17.68 -34.10
CA SER A 7 -2.34 17.35 -33.95
C SER A 7 -1.76 18.12 -32.79
N ILE A 8 -1.13 17.42 -31.84
CA ILE A 8 -0.41 17.99 -30.69
C ILE A 8 0.79 18.84 -31.14
N ALA A 9 1.18 18.79 -32.41
CA ALA A 9 2.35 19.45 -32.96
C ALA A 9 2.33 20.99 -32.97
N GLY A 10 1.23 21.63 -32.56
CA GLY A 10 1.10 23.10 -32.48
C GLY A 10 1.09 23.66 -31.05
N LEU A 11 1.19 22.81 -30.02
CA LEU A 11 1.23 23.27 -28.62
C LEU A 11 2.66 23.67 -28.25
N ALA A 12 2.81 24.79 -27.55
CA ALA A 12 4.09 25.20 -27.01
C ALA A 12 4.64 24.12 -26.07
N GLN A 13 5.74 23.49 -26.46
CA GLN A 13 6.40 22.48 -25.63
C GLN A 13 7.32 23.18 -24.64
N HIS A 14 7.13 22.91 -23.35
CA HIS A 14 8.01 23.35 -22.29
C HIS A 14 8.80 22.16 -21.76
N GLU A 15 10.13 22.26 -21.68
CA GLU A 15 10.95 21.23 -21.04
C GLU A 15 10.74 21.27 -19.54
N LEU A 16 10.05 20.26 -19.04
CA LEU A 16 9.83 20.04 -17.62
C LEU A 16 10.58 18.79 -17.16
N THR A 17 11.12 18.86 -15.97
CA THR A 17 11.65 17.71 -15.26
C THR A 17 10.68 17.35 -14.15
N ALA A 18 10.22 16.10 -14.12
CA ALA A 18 9.43 15.57 -13.03
C ALA A 18 10.17 14.43 -12.33
N SER A 19 10.13 14.41 -11.02
CA SER A 19 10.62 13.29 -10.20
C SER A 19 9.56 12.89 -9.20
N VAL A 20 9.45 11.58 -8.95
CA VAL A 20 8.46 11.02 -8.04
C VAL A 20 9.17 10.24 -6.95
N GLN A 21 8.82 10.51 -5.70
CA GLN A 21 9.28 9.76 -4.54
C GLN A 21 8.08 9.15 -3.83
N ALA A 22 8.16 7.88 -3.47
CA ALA A 22 7.14 7.24 -2.65
C ALA A 22 7.54 7.35 -1.17
N LEU A 23 6.59 7.77 -0.34
CA LEU A 23 6.76 7.94 1.10
C LEU A 23 5.67 7.16 1.83
N ALA A 24 6.06 6.22 2.66
CA ALA A 24 5.16 5.47 3.52
C ALA A 24 5.06 6.16 4.89
N LEU A 25 3.88 6.63 5.26
CA LEU A 25 3.62 7.29 6.54
C LEU A 25 2.74 6.40 7.42
N PRO A 26 3.17 6.04 8.62
CA PRO A 26 2.32 5.40 9.60
C PRO A 26 1.22 6.37 10.09
N LYS A 27 0.20 5.83 10.76
CA LYS A 27 -0.85 6.63 11.39
C LYS A 27 -0.24 7.77 12.21
N GLY A 28 -0.74 9.00 11.99
CA GLY A 28 -0.20 10.18 12.65
C GLY A 28 -0.59 11.49 11.99
N LEU A 29 -0.13 12.59 12.58
CA LEU A 29 -0.31 13.95 12.08
C LEU A 29 1.04 14.47 11.57
N TYR A 30 1.09 14.88 10.30
CA TYR A 30 2.32 15.31 9.63
C TYR A 30 2.18 16.70 9.04
N VAL A 31 3.27 17.45 9.08
CA VAL A 31 3.41 18.72 8.34
C VAL A 31 4.48 18.54 7.27
N PHE A 32 4.12 18.92 6.06
CA PHE A 32 5.04 19.11 4.95
C PHE A 32 5.27 20.61 4.81
N SER A 33 6.52 21.02 4.91
CA SER A 33 6.92 22.44 4.84
C SER A 33 7.97 22.62 3.76
N VAL A 34 7.80 23.63 2.89
CA VAL A 34 8.84 24.01 1.96
C VAL A 34 9.87 24.86 2.70
N LYS A 35 11.12 24.37 2.79
CA LYS A 35 12.23 25.12 3.34
C LYS A 35 12.56 26.34 2.47
N SER A 36 13.05 27.38 3.10
CA SER A 36 13.50 28.59 2.42
C SER A 36 14.62 28.25 1.44
N ALA A 37 14.30 28.26 0.14
CA ALA A 37 15.30 28.42 -0.89
C ALA A 37 15.34 29.90 -1.30
N ASP A 38 16.49 30.39 -1.81
CA ASP A 38 16.55 31.71 -2.43
C ASP A 38 15.37 31.89 -3.38
N PRO A 39 14.59 32.99 -3.30
CA PRO A 39 13.42 33.21 -4.11
C PRO A 39 13.84 33.38 -5.58
N LYS A 40 14.02 32.28 -6.30
CA LYS A 40 14.18 32.31 -7.74
C LYS A 40 12.81 32.59 -8.35
N PRO A 41 12.77 33.33 -9.47
CA PRO A 41 11.50 33.71 -10.09
C PRO A 41 10.65 32.49 -10.38
N VAL A 42 9.46 32.49 -9.84
CA VAL A 42 8.44 31.48 -10.05
C VAL A 42 7.94 31.64 -11.49
N ALA A 43 7.98 30.56 -12.25
CA ALA A 43 7.42 30.54 -13.59
C ALA A 43 6.03 29.92 -13.53
N GLU A 44 5.05 30.61 -14.10
CA GLU A 44 3.69 30.09 -14.27
C GLU A 44 3.55 29.34 -15.59
N LEU A 45 2.94 28.17 -15.55
CA LEU A 45 2.64 27.38 -16.73
C LEU A 45 1.22 26.79 -16.62
N GLY A 46 0.27 27.37 -17.35
CA GLY A 46 -1.12 26.90 -17.36
C GLY A 46 -1.78 26.89 -15.98
N GLY A 47 -1.50 27.89 -15.14
CA GLY A 47 -2.00 27.97 -13.77
C GLY A 47 -1.14 27.21 -12.75
N LEU A 48 -0.11 26.48 -13.18
CA LEU A 48 0.83 25.80 -12.29
C LEU A 48 2.05 26.67 -12.05
N MET A 49 2.30 27.04 -10.82
CA MET A 49 3.51 27.74 -10.40
C MET A 49 4.67 26.74 -10.32
N LEU A 50 5.86 27.08 -10.86
CA LEU A 50 7.04 26.22 -10.89
C LEU A 50 8.25 26.87 -10.22
N PRO A 51 9.05 26.13 -9.48
CA PRO A 51 8.93 24.71 -9.15
C PRO A 51 7.75 24.40 -8.22
N ALA A 52 7.19 23.21 -8.32
CA ALA A 52 6.04 22.77 -7.56
C ALA A 52 6.25 21.35 -7.01
N ILE A 53 5.64 21.06 -5.88
CA ILE A 53 5.53 19.71 -5.35
C ILE A 53 4.07 19.36 -5.13
N HIS A 54 3.64 18.26 -5.73
CA HIS A 54 2.34 17.68 -5.51
C HIS A 54 2.46 16.50 -4.53
N ILE A 55 1.61 16.49 -3.50
CA ILE A 55 1.52 15.38 -2.55
C ILE A 55 0.28 14.57 -2.91
N GLY A 56 0.51 13.52 -3.68
CA GLY A 56 -0.53 12.61 -4.16
C GLY A 56 -0.72 11.43 -3.23
N VAL A 57 -1.93 10.90 -3.19
CA VAL A 57 -2.25 9.67 -2.47
C VAL A 57 -2.06 8.50 -3.43
N GLY A 58 -1.47 7.42 -2.97
CA GLY A 58 -1.33 6.21 -3.76
C GLY A 58 -2.70 5.72 -4.26
N PRO A 59 -2.77 5.14 -5.46
CA PRO A 59 -4.05 4.72 -6.07
C PRO A 59 -4.81 3.67 -5.25
N SER A 60 -4.10 2.96 -4.37
CA SER A 60 -4.68 1.95 -3.47
C SER A 60 -5.15 2.52 -2.12
N VAL A 61 -4.87 3.79 -1.85
CA VAL A 61 -5.19 4.43 -0.56
C VAL A 61 -6.64 4.93 -0.58
N PRO A 62 -7.50 4.49 0.34
CA PRO A 62 -8.86 5.02 0.44
C PRO A 62 -8.86 6.51 0.75
N ALA A 63 -9.79 7.27 0.19
CA ALA A 63 -9.90 8.71 0.44
C ALA A 63 -10.03 9.09 1.93
N ARG A 64 -10.60 8.19 2.74
CA ARG A 64 -10.73 8.37 4.20
C ARG A 64 -9.47 8.05 5.01
N ALA A 65 -8.49 7.39 4.38
CA ALA A 65 -7.27 6.96 5.07
C ALA A 65 -6.34 8.12 5.38
N ILE A 66 -6.52 9.24 4.69
CA ILE A 66 -5.77 10.47 4.88
C ILE A 66 -6.66 11.68 4.66
N GLU A 67 -6.46 12.69 5.48
CA GLU A 67 -7.11 13.99 5.40
C GLU A 67 -6.03 15.05 5.20
N PHE A 68 -6.14 15.85 4.14
CA PHE A 68 -5.27 16.99 3.89
C PHE A 68 -5.93 18.28 4.36
N LEU A 69 -5.21 19.04 5.18
CA LEU A 69 -5.57 20.39 5.61
C LEU A 69 -4.56 21.34 4.95
N SER A 70 -4.99 22.12 3.99
CA SER A 70 -4.12 23.07 3.30
C SER A 70 -4.24 24.47 3.93
N GLY A 71 -3.10 25.13 4.12
CA GLY A 71 -3.06 26.50 4.62
C GLY A 71 -3.34 27.59 3.56
N ARG A 72 -3.32 27.25 2.26
CA ARG A 72 -3.41 28.24 1.17
C ARG A 72 -4.73 28.17 0.41
N ASP A 73 -5.14 26.98 -0.01
CA ASP A 73 -6.40 26.74 -0.70
C ASP A 73 -7.03 25.47 -0.14
N GLU A 74 -8.33 25.48 0.14
CA GLU A 74 -9.03 24.32 0.67
C GLU A 74 -8.86 23.10 -0.26
N GLY A 75 -8.11 22.10 0.23
CA GLY A 75 -7.97 20.81 -0.42
C GLY A 75 -6.91 20.70 -1.52
N SER A 76 -6.08 21.74 -1.75
CA SER A 76 -5.00 21.64 -2.74
C SER A 76 -3.74 21.01 -2.16
N PRO A 77 -3.31 19.83 -2.65
CA PRO A 77 -2.11 19.16 -2.17
C PRO A 77 -0.82 19.66 -2.85
N TRP A 78 -0.81 20.89 -3.33
CA TRP A 78 0.34 21.51 -3.99
C TRP A 78 1.08 22.47 -3.07
N LEU A 79 2.42 22.42 -3.14
CA LEU A 79 3.35 23.33 -2.49
C LEU A 79 4.20 24.03 -3.56
N TYR A 80 4.31 25.36 -3.50
CA TYR A 80 4.94 26.16 -4.55
C TYR A 80 6.06 27.06 -4.07
N ALA A 81 6.05 27.47 -2.82
CA ALA A 81 6.93 28.52 -2.33
C ALA A 81 7.44 28.23 -0.92
N PRO A 82 8.60 28.80 -0.54
CA PRO A 82 9.06 28.78 0.84
C PRO A 82 7.99 29.30 1.80
N GLY A 83 7.76 28.53 2.86
CA GLY A 83 6.72 28.80 3.85
C GLY A 83 5.36 28.17 3.52
N ASP A 84 5.17 27.59 2.34
CA ASP A 84 3.99 26.76 2.06
C ASP A 84 4.02 25.53 2.96
N THR A 85 2.87 25.23 3.54
CA THR A 85 2.69 24.08 4.43
C THR A 85 1.44 23.31 4.05
N LEU A 86 1.52 21.99 4.22
CA LEU A 86 0.39 21.08 4.09
C LEU A 86 0.37 20.16 5.31
N VAL A 87 -0.76 20.11 5.98
CA VAL A 87 -0.97 19.17 7.09
C VAL A 87 -1.68 17.93 6.56
N ALA A 88 -1.14 16.77 6.85
CA ALA A 88 -1.72 15.49 6.52
C ALA A 88 -2.00 14.69 7.80
N LYS A 89 -3.26 14.30 7.99
CA LYS A 89 -3.67 13.40 9.07
C LYS A 89 -3.86 12.01 8.49
N VAL A 90 -2.94 11.11 8.78
CA VAL A 90 -3.04 9.70 8.43
C VAL A 90 -3.89 8.99 9.47
N VAL A 91 -5.04 8.47 9.04
CA VAL A 91 -6.04 7.82 9.90
C VAL A 91 -5.83 6.31 9.97
N ASP A 92 -5.47 5.69 8.85
CA ASP A 92 -5.17 4.26 8.75
C ASP A 92 -3.77 3.94 9.30
N ALA A 93 -3.45 2.65 9.46
CA ALA A 93 -2.20 2.20 10.06
C ALA A 93 -0.97 2.68 9.29
N GLN A 94 -1.04 2.72 7.95
CA GLN A 94 0.00 3.23 7.07
C GLN A 94 -0.60 3.68 5.74
N VAL A 95 -0.08 4.80 5.19
CA VAL A 95 -0.50 5.35 3.90
C VAL A 95 0.74 5.62 3.05
N THR A 96 0.71 5.22 1.78
CA THR A 96 1.75 5.59 0.82
C THR A 96 1.34 6.85 0.08
N LEU A 97 2.18 7.87 0.17
CA LEU A 97 2.07 9.12 -0.58
C LEU A 97 3.11 9.16 -1.69
N PHE A 98 2.80 9.90 -2.75
CA PHE A 98 3.73 10.22 -3.82
C PHE A 98 4.03 11.72 -3.80
N LEU A 99 5.28 12.08 -3.57
CA LEU A 99 5.78 13.43 -3.71
C LEU A 99 6.25 13.59 -5.16
N THR A 100 5.51 14.34 -5.95
CA THR A 100 5.84 14.62 -7.34
C THR A 100 6.38 16.03 -7.45
N SER A 101 7.69 16.16 -7.63
CA SER A 101 8.34 17.44 -7.89
C SER A 101 8.31 17.74 -9.39
N VAL A 102 7.81 18.91 -9.75
CA VAL A 102 7.76 19.39 -11.13
C VAL A 102 8.52 20.71 -11.21
N ARG A 103 9.44 20.82 -12.18
CA ARG A 103 10.29 22.01 -12.36
C ARG A 103 10.67 22.20 -13.82
N ARG A 104 11.12 23.39 -14.20
CA ARG A 104 11.77 23.59 -15.49
C ARG A 104 13.12 22.87 -15.54
N ALA A 105 13.52 22.47 -16.72
CA ALA A 105 14.86 21.89 -16.92
C ALA A 105 15.93 22.87 -16.40
N GLY A 106 16.87 22.34 -15.60
CA GLY A 106 17.93 23.14 -14.98
C GLY A 106 17.56 23.98 -13.74
N ALA A 107 16.30 23.97 -13.31
CA ALA A 107 15.91 24.56 -12.03
C ALA A 107 16.15 23.62 -10.86
N GLU A 108 16.49 24.17 -9.69
CA GLU A 108 16.61 23.38 -8.45
C GLU A 108 15.23 22.90 -7.98
N PRO A 109 15.14 21.70 -7.39
CA PRO A 109 13.91 21.22 -6.77
C PRO A 109 13.60 22.02 -5.49
N LEU A 110 12.31 22.07 -5.12
CA LEU A 110 11.94 22.53 -3.79
C LEU A 110 12.37 21.50 -2.74
N ASP A 111 12.90 21.98 -1.63
CA ASP A 111 13.23 21.14 -0.47
C ASP A 111 12.03 21.11 0.48
N VAL A 112 11.53 19.91 0.76
CA VAL A 112 10.37 19.71 1.64
C VAL A 112 10.82 18.97 2.89
N GLU A 113 10.60 19.62 4.01
CA GLU A 113 10.73 19.00 5.33
C GLU A 113 9.41 18.36 5.75
N ILE A 114 9.51 17.18 6.34
CA ILE A 114 8.35 16.43 6.83
C ILE A 114 8.54 16.24 8.33
N GLU A 115 7.64 16.83 9.10
CA GLU A 115 7.64 16.73 10.55
C GLU A 115 6.40 15.98 11.03
N ARG A 116 6.57 15.12 12.03
CA ARG A 116 5.46 14.44 12.69
C ARG A 116 5.05 15.18 13.95
N LEU A 117 3.84 15.75 13.98
CA LEU A 117 3.36 16.60 15.07
C LEU A 117 2.85 15.83 16.29
N ASP A 118 2.39 14.61 16.12
CA ASP A 118 1.83 13.78 17.20
C ASP A 118 2.85 12.83 17.85
N ALA A 119 4.12 12.91 17.47
CA ALA A 119 5.18 12.28 18.20
C ALA A 119 5.24 12.91 19.60
N ARG A 120 4.90 12.16 20.64
CA ARG A 120 5.10 12.61 22.01
C ARG A 120 6.56 12.96 22.15
N HIS A 121 6.83 14.17 22.62
CA HIS A 121 8.15 14.62 22.97
C HIS A 121 8.61 13.73 24.16
N GLU A 122 9.33 12.65 23.89
CA GLU A 122 10.12 12.02 24.91
C GLU A 122 11.29 12.97 25.17
N PRO A 123 11.47 13.46 26.42
CA PRO A 123 12.58 14.34 26.71
C PRO A 123 13.90 13.60 26.43
N ASP A 124 14.80 14.30 25.76
CA ASP A 124 16.15 13.88 25.47
C ASP A 124 16.80 13.14 26.67
N ALA A 125 16.85 11.82 26.56
CA ALA A 125 17.72 11.00 27.41
C ALA A 125 19.03 10.73 26.66
N GLN A 126 19.74 11.78 26.36
CA GLN A 126 21.09 11.68 25.86
C GLN A 126 22.05 12.00 27.00
N ALA A 127 22.31 11.00 27.83
CA ALA A 127 23.55 10.89 28.63
C ALA A 127 23.70 9.49 29.20
N ALA A 128 24.71 8.79 28.70
CA ALA A 128 25.50 7.79 29.38
C ALA A 128 24.80 6.57 30.00
N ALA A 129 24.78 5.47 29.27
CA ALA A 129 25.02 4.17 29.86
C ALA A 129 25.67 3.24 28.80
N VAL A 130 26.83 2.75 29.16
CA VAL A 130 27.57 1.66 28.51
C VAL A 130 26.61 0.49 28.31
N PRO A 131 26.49 -0.07 27.11
CA PRO A 131 25.54 -1.14 26.89
C PRO A 131 26.00 -2.41 27.59
N PRO A 132 25.11 -3.10 28.33
CA PRO A 132 25.35 -4.49 28.65
C PRO A 132 25.33 -5.27 27.34
N ARG A 133 26.37 -6.06 27.16
CA ARG A 133 26.58 -6.98 26.02
C ARG A 133 25.27 -7.72 25.69
N ALA A 134 24.58 -7.27 24.66
CA ALA A 134 23.37 -7.89 24.18
C ALA A 134 23.70 -9.32 23.77
N ALA A 135 22.90 -10.26 24.27
CA ALA A 135 22.79 -11.58 23.68
C ALA A 135 22.44 -11.40 22.18
N PRO A 136 22.92 -12.29 21.30
CA PRO A 136 22.72 -12.11 19.87
C PRO A 136 21.22 -11.96 19.57
N ALA A 137 20.84 -10.81 19.10
CA ALA A 137 19.51 -10.57 18.55
C ALA A 137 19.33 -11.59 17.43
N ALA A 138 18.36 -12.49 17.58
CA ALA A 138 17.94 -13.35 16.50
C ALA A 138 17.66 -12.44 15.29
N GLN A 139 18.40 -12.64 14.23
CA GLN A 139 18.21 -11.94 12.96
C GLN A 139 16.74 -12.17 12.57
N ARG A 140 15.91 -11.12 12.69
CA ARG A 140 14.57 -11.13 12.10
C ARG A 140 14.78 -11.09 10.61
N GLU A 141 14.77 -12.27 9.98
CA GLU A 141 14.85 -12.35 8.54
C GLU A 141 13.66 -11.58 7.94
N GLU A 142 13.93 -10.79 6.89
CA GLU A 142 12.90 -10.01 6.23
C GLU A 142 11.82 -10.94 5.66
N PRO A 143 10.54 -10.56 5.78
CA PRO A 143 9.47 -11.37 5.22
C PRO A 143 9.61 -11.45 3.69
N VAL A 144 9.19 -12.58 3.11
CA VAL A 144 9.11 -12.76 1.66
C VAL A 144 8.18 -11.71 1.08
N ARG A 145 8.65 -11.02 0.05
CA ARG A 145 7.83 -10.04 -0.66
C ARG A 145 6.79 -10.75 -1.51
N LEU A 146 5.55 -10.30 -1.42
CA LEU A 146 4.42 -10.95 -2.07
C LEU A 146 3.64 -9.99 -2.97
N GLN A 147 3.27 -10.48 -4.14
CA GLN A 147 2.21 -9.92 -4.95
C GLN A 147 0.97 -10.80 -4.82
N ILE A 148 -0.15 -10.23 -4.41
CA ILE A 148 -1.43 -10.95 -4.34
C ILE A 148 -2.41 -10.25 -5.27
N SER A 149 -2.94 -11.01 -6.24
CA SER A 149 -4.02 -10.53 -7.09
C SER A 149 -5.34 -11.05 -6.53
N ALA A 150 -6.32 -10.17 -6.40
CA ALA A 150 -7.65 -10.51 -5.92
C ALA A 150 -8.72 -10.03 -6.90
N HIS A 151 -9.69 -10.92 -7.22
CA HIS A 151 -10.92 -10.52 -7.88
C HIS A 151 -11.92 -10.06 -6.83
N ILE A 152 -12.23 -8.78 -6.84
CA ILE A 152 -13.09 -8.14 -5.84
C ILE A 152 -14.44 -7.81 -6.47
N SER A 153 -15.54 -8.20 -5.80
CA SER A 153 -16.90 -7.92 -6.26
C SER A 153 -17.10 -6.44 -6.59
N ASN A 154 -17.76 -6.16 -7.71
CA ASN A 154 -18.01 -4.81 -8.24
C ASN A 154 -16.77 -3.99 -8.60
N ARG A 155 -15.56 -4.54 -8.51
CA ARG A 155 -14.31 -3.84 -8.82
C ARG A 155 -13.45 -4.57 -9.86
N GLY A 156 -13.54 -5.88 -9.96
CA GLY A 156 -12.71 -6.70 -10.83
C GLY A 156 -11.35 -7.05 -10.22
N ASP A 157 -10.37 -7.29 -11.06
CA ASP A 157 -9.03 -7.72 -10.64
C ASP A 157 -8.22 -6.55 -10.12
N VAL A 158 -7.65 -6.71 -8.92
CA VAL A 158 -6.78 -5.74 -8.24
C VAL A 158 -5.51 -6.44 -7.79
N VAL A 159 -4.38 -5.81 -8.03
CA VAL A 159 -3.05 -6.30 -7.61
C VAL A 159 -2.59 -5.54 -6.37
N PHE A 160 -2.10 -6.27 -5.38
CA PHE A 160 -1.53 -5.77 -4.14
C PHE A 160 -0.09 -6.24 -4.03
N ILE A 161 0.83 -5.35 -3.69
CA ILE A 161 2.26 -5.67 -3.54
C ILE A 161 2.70 -5.25 -2.15
N ASP A 162 3.22 -6.19 -1.37
CA ASP A 162 3.75 -5.99 -0.01
C ASP A 162 2.80 -5.20 0.91
N THR A 163 1.49 -5.41 0.76
CA THR A 163 0.47 -4.76 1.60
C THR A 163 0.17 -5.60 2.83
N GLU A 164 -0.09 -4.96 3.96
CA GLU A 164 -0.53 -5.65 5.18
C GLU A 164 -1.86 -6.37 4.95
N TRP A 165 -2.80 -5.70 4.29
CA TRP A 165 -4.09 -6.27 3.95
C TRP A 165 -4.37 -6.18 2.44
N VAL A 166 -4.82 -7.28 1.87
CA VAL A 166 -5.34 -7.41 0.50
C VAL A 166 -6.84 -7.31 0.55
N GLY A 167 -7.46 -6.48 -0.29
CA GLY A 167 -8.91 -6.30 -0.32
C GLY A 167 -9.38 -4.94 0.20
N ARG A 168 -10.66 -4.81 0.47
CA ARG A 168 -11.29 -3.60 0.99
C ARG A 168 -12.12 -3.88 2.24
N LEU A 169 -11.50 -3.73 3.38
CA LEU A 169 -12.07 -4.04 4.68
C LEU A 169 -13.24 -3.11 5.01
N GLY A 170 -14.38 -3.68 5.37
CA GLY A 170 -15.57 -2.94 5.82
C GLY A 170 -16.32 -2.19 4.72
N HIS A 171 -16.08 -2.51 3.44
CA HIS A 171 -16.76 -1.88 2.32
C HIS A 171 -17.86 -2.73 1.67
N GLY A 172 -18.13 -3.92 2.18
CA GLY A 172 -19.09 -4.84 1.60
C GLY A 172 -18.63 -5.44 0.26
N MET A 173 -17.33 -5.34 -0.07
CA MET A 173 -16.76 -5.85 -1.30
C MET A 173 -16.02 -7.16 -1.04
N SER A 174 -16.62 -8.26 -1.44
CA SER A 174 -16.06 -9.59 -1.20
C SER A 174 -14.93 -9.92 -2.17
N ILE A 175 -13.98 -10.70 -1.71
CA ILE A 175 -13.00 -11.38 -2.54
C ILE A 175 -13.66 -12.64 -3.12
N GLU A 176 -13.68 -12.76 -4.44
CA GLU A 176 -14.26 -13.89 -5.18
C GLU A 176 -13.17 -14.84 -5.66
N ALA A 177 -11.97 -14.34 -5.89
CA ALA A 177 -10.81 -15.15 -6.25
C ALA A 177 -9.52 -14.47 -5.80
N LEU A 178 -8.46 -15.26 -5.65
CA LEU A 178 -7.13 -14.79 -5.32
C LEU A 178 -6.03 -15.60 -6.02
N SER A 179 -4.87 -14.98 -6.21
CA SER A 179 -3.62 -15.66 -6.56
C SER A 179 -2.46 -15.05 -5.78
N VAL A 180 -1.45 -15.86 -5.46
CA VAL A 180 -0.28 -15.45 -4.68
C VAL A 180 0.98 -15.69 -5.48
N THR A 181 1.82 -14.67 -5.60
CA THR A 181 3.10 -14.71 -6.30
C THR A 181 4.19 -14.17 -5.38
N PRO A 182 5.19 -14.97 -5.00
CA PRO A 182 6.37 -14.44 -4.33
C PRO A 182 7.21 -13.61 -5.32
N LEU A 183 7.76 -12.49 -4.85
CA LEU A 183 8.59 -11.60 -5.66
C LEU A 183 10.09 -11.85 -5.45
N ASP A 184 10.44 -12.55 -4.38
CA ASP A 184 11.80 -12.90 -4.02
C ASP A 184 11.83 -14.20 -3.20
N GLN A 185 13.02 -14.69 -2.85
CA GLN A 185 13.33 -15.75 -1.88
C GLN A 185 12.68 -17.13 -2.14
N LEU A 186 11.49 -17.19 -2.74
CA LEU A 186 10.74 -18.42 -3.02
C LEU A 186 10.38 -18.51 -4.50
N ALA A 187 10.27 -19.74 -5.01
CA ALA A 187 9.68 -19.97 -6.33
C ALA A 187 8.14 -19.88 -6.27
N VAL A 188 7.50 -19.55 -7.39
CA VAL A 188 6.03 -19.45 -7.48
C VAL A 188 5.36 -20.78 -7.12
N ALA A 189 6.01 -21.91 -7.44
CA ALA A 189 5.54 -23.25 -7.12
C ALA A 189 5.66 -23.61 -5.63
N ASP A 190 6.38 -22.82 -4.82
CA ASP A 190 6.58 -23.10 -3.40
C ASP A 190 5.40 -22.71 -2.52
N ILE A 191 4.44 -21.96 -3.07
CA ILE A 191 3.25 -21.52 -2.36
C ILE A 191 2.02 -22.20 -2.95
N GLU A 192 1.27 -22.89 -2.10
CA GLU A 192 0.02 -23.52 -2.43
C GLU A 192 -1.11 -22.88 -1.62
N TYR A 193 -2.25 -22.62 -2.27
CA TYR A 193 -3.41 -22.03 -1.61
C TYR A 193 -4.71 -22.61 -2.13
N LYS A 194 -5.76 -22.54 -1.33
CA LYS A 194 -7.11 -22.96 -1.69
C LYS A 194 -8.16 -21.99 -1.15
N GLY A 195 -9.32 -21.96 -1.79
CA GLY A 195 -10.48 -21.16 -1.41
C GLY A 195 -11.67 -22.04 -1.01
N LEU A 196 -12.47 -21.53 -0.08
CA LEU A 196 -13.76 -22.08 0.32
C LEU A 196 -14.86 -21.12 -0.10
N THR A 197 -15.89 -21.59 -0.82
CA THR A 197 -17.06 -20.80 -1.18
C THR A 197 -18.21 -20.98 -0.20
N GLY A 198 -19.17 -20.05 -0.22
CA GLY A 198 -20.35 -20.07 0.66
C GLY A 198 -21.23 -21.31 0.51
N ALA A 199 -21.16 -22.01 -0.64
CA ALA A 199 -21.85 -23.28 -0.87
C ALA A 199 -21.10 -24.50 -0.27
N GLY A 200 -19.98 -24.27 0.43
CA GLY A 200 -19.19 -25.34 1.04
C GLY A 200 -18.21 -26.06 0.09
N PHE A 201 -18.04 -25.56 -1.14
CA PHE A 201 -17.06 -26.09 -2.07
C PHE A 201 -15.67 -25.57 -1.72
N GLU A 202 -14.72 -26.47 -1.51
CA GLU A 202 -13.30 -26.15 -1.44
C GLU A 202 -12.65 -26.39 -2.80
N SER A 203 -11.81 -25.48 -3.25
CA SER A 203 -10.96 -25.72 -4.41
C SER A 203 -9.91 -26.78 -4.09
N PRO A 204 -9.31 -27.43 -5.09
CA PRO A 204 -8.03 -28.12 -4.89
C PRO A 204 -6.97 -27.11 -4.43
N TRP A 205 -5.82 -27.60 -3.99
CA TRP A 205 -4.64 -26.77 -3.78
C TRP A 205 -4.16 -26.24 -5.13
N ILE A 206 -4.09 -24.93 -5.25
CA ILE A 206 -3.67 -24.18 -6.44
C ILE A 206 -2.27 -23.66 -6.20
N THR A 207 -1.45 -23.63 -7.23
CA THR A 207 -0.06 -23.15 -7.21
C THR A 207 0.26 -22.36 -8.46
N ASN A 208 1.54 -21.97 -8.68
CA ASN A 208 2.01 -21.27 -9.87
C ASN A 208 1.28 -19.96 -10.19
N ALA A 209 0.84 -19.24 -9.17
CA ALA A 209 0.04 -18.01 -9.31
C ALA A 209 -1.26 -18.20 -10.12
N GLU A 210 -1.75 -19.42 -10.25
CA GLU A 210 -3.05 -19.67 -10.85
C GLU A 210 -4.17 -19.13 -9.95
N LEU A 211 -5.27 -18.70 -10.59
CA LEU A 211 -6.37 -18.09 -9.87
C LEU A 211 -7.19 -19.15 -9.09
N CYS A 212 -7.34 -18.94 -7.79
CA CYS A 212 -8.19 -19.72 -6.90
C CYS A 212 -9.50 -18.98 -6.64
N GLY A 213 -10.62 -19.53 -7.07
CA GLY A 213 -11.96 -18.93 -6.93
C GLY A 213 -12.64 -18.68 -8.27
N THR A 214 -13.55 -17.71 -8.31
CA THR A 214 -14.35 -17.39 -9.51
C THR A 214 -14.19 -15.92 -9.91
N ARG A 215 -14.40 -15.64 -11.21
CA ARG A 215 -14.44 -14.27 -11.73
C ARG A 215 -15.81 -13.95 -12.28
N GLY A 216 -16.38 -12.83 -11.87
CA GLY A 216 -17.62 -12.29 -12.43
C GLY A 216 -18.86 -13.15 -12.20
N MET A 217 -18.79 -14.10 -11.28
CA MET A 217 -19.91 -14.99 -10.95
C MET A 217 -20.65 -14.54 -9.67
N GLY A 218 -20.13 -13.55 -8.96
CA GLY A 218 -20.72 -13.09 -7.71
C GLY A 218 -20.65 -14.13 -6.59
N ILE A 219 -19.71 -15.07 -6.65
CA ILE A 219 -19.55 -16.14 -5.66
C ILE A 219 -18.37 -15.76 -4.73
N PRO A 220 -18.64 -15.25 -3.52
CA PRO A 220 -17.61 -14.85 -2.61
C PRO A 220 -16.86 -16.06 -2.01
N LEU A 221 -15.59 -15.87 -1.73
CA LEU A 221 -14.88 -16.76 -0.81
C LEU A 221 -15.38 -16.47 0.62
N VAL A 222 -15.55 -17.53 1.40
CA VAL A 222 -15.90 -17.47 2.83
C VAL A 222 -14.79 -18.03 3.71
N GLY A 223 -13.69 -18.42 3.09
CA GLY A 223 -12.49 -18.89 3.75
C GLY A 223 -11.40 -19.22 2.74
N PHE A 224 -10.20 -19.39 3.25
CA PHE A 224 -9.03 -19.77 2.45
C PHE A 224 -7.99 -20.47 3.33
N ALA A 225 -7.04 -21.14 2.69
CA ALA A 225 -5.87 -21.67 3.35
C ALA A 225 -4.64 -21.49 2.47
N VAL A 226 -3.49 -21.27 3.09
CA VAL A 226 -2.19 -21.14 2.43
C VAL A 226 -1.20 -22.11 3.10
N ARG A 227 -0.41 -22.78 2.30
CA ARG A 227 0.71 -23.61 2.80
C ARG A 227 1.92 -23.48 1.90
N LEU A 228 3.05 -23.84 2.43
CA LEU A 228 4.29 -23.95 1.68
C LEU A 228 4.55 -25.41 1.31
N THR A 229 5.25 -25.62 0.21
CA THR A 229 5.72 -26.96 -0.15
C THR A 229 6.65 -27.51 0.92
N PRO A 230 6.80 -28.85 1.01
CA PRO A 230 7.77 -29.45 1.93
C PRO A 230 9.19 -28.92 1.74
N GLN A 231 9.56 -28.57 0.49
CA GLN A 231 10.87 -28.01 0.18
C GLN A 231 11.05 -26.62 0.79
N ALA A 232 10.08 -25.72 0.61
CA ALA A 232 10.12 -24.37 1.19
C ALA A 232 10.10 -24.42 2.72
N SER A 233 9.29 -25.32 3.29
CA SER A 233 9.25 -25.54 4.74
C SER A 233 10.58 -26.08 5.27
N ALA A 234 11.26 -26.96 4.54
CA ALA A 234 12.59 -27.48 4.90
C ALA A 234 13.69 -26.40 4.84
N MET A 235 13.49 -25.33 4.05
CA MET A 235 14.35 -24.15 4.04
C MET A 235 14.09 -23.19 5.22
N GLY A 236 13.17 -23.54 6.13
CA GLY A 236 12.83 -22.77 7.32
C GLY A 236 11.71 -21.75 7.12
N TYR A 237 11.05 -21.71 5.95
CA TYR A 237 9.93 -20.79 5.75
C TYR A 237 8.64 -21.31 6.39
N ALA A 238 7.84 -20.37 6.91
CA ALA A 238 6.51 -20.61 7.43
C ALA A 238 5.56 -19.50 6.97
N CYS A 239 4.29 -19.83 6.79
CA CYS A 239 3.26 -18.87 6.48
C CYS A 239 2.26 -18.74 7.64
N ALA A 240 1.81 -17.49 7.88
CA ALA A 240 0.74 -17.14 8.80
C ALA A 240 -0.21 -16.16 8.09
N TYR A 241 -1.51 -16.30 8.31
CA TYR A 241 -2.51 -15.51 7.63
C TYR A 241 -3.78 -15.34 8.45
N ARG A 242 -4.52 -14.27 8.17
CA ARG A 242 -5.83 -13.95 8.75
C ARG A 242 -6.78 -13.47 7.68
N GLY A 243 -8.07 -13.63 7.91
CA GLY A 243 -9.14 -13.08 7.08
C GLY A 243 -9.90 -11.98 7.81
N TYR A 244 -10.28 -10.94 7.08
CA TYR A 244 -11.29 -9.97 7.48
C TYR A 244 -12.58 -10.28 6.71
N PHE A 245 -13.69 -10.35 7.42
CA PHE A 245 -14.97 -10.79 6.88
C PHE A 245 -16.04 -9.69 6.92
N ARG A 246 -17.08 -9.85 6.12
CA ARG A 246 -18.16 -8.85 5.97
C ARG A 246 -18.84 -8.49 7.27
N SER A 247 -18.96 -9.41 8.20
CA SER A 247 -19.47 -9.15 9.55
C SER A 247 -18.60 -8.18 10.38
N GLY A 248 -17.39 -7.85 9.89
CA GLY A 248 -16.37 -7.11 10.63
C GLY A 248 -15.46 -8.02 11.47
N ALA A 249 -15.68 -9.32 11.46
CA ALA A 249 -14.85 -10.27 12.18
C ALA A 249 -13.47 -10.42 11.52
N ILE A 250 -12.43 -10.50 12.35
CA ILE A 250 -11.09 -10.93 11.95
C ILE A 250 -10.91 -12.34 12.50
N SER A 251 -10.42 -13.27 11.67
CA SER A 251 -10.14 -14.64 12.13
C SER A 251 -8.97 -14.69 13.12
N GLU A 252 -8.91 -15.74 13.89
CA GLU A 252 -7.66 -16.12 14.54
C GLU A 252 -6.58 -16.39 13.49
N PRO A 253 -5.29 -16.19 13.83
CA PRO A 253 -4.19 -16.49 12.93
C PRO A 253 -4.16 -17.98 12.57
N ALA A 254 -4.25 -18.28 11.29
CA ALA A 254 -4.07 -19.60 10.72
C ALA A 254 -2.65 -19.76 10.15
N LYS A 255 -2.15 -20.99 10.09
CA LYS A 255 -0.76 -21.29 9.68
C LYS A 255 -0.72 -22.52 8.79
N ASN A 256 0.19 -22.53 7.83
CA ASN A 256 0.66 -23.71 7.10
C ASN A 256 -0.44 -24.71 6.67
N GLY A 257 -1.52 -24.23 6.06
CA GLY A 257 -2.61 -25.05 5.53
C GLY A 257 -3.84 -25.15 6.42
N GLU A 258 -3.84 -24.55 7.60
CA GLU A 258 -5.03 -24.44 8.43
C GLU A 258 -6.09 -23.57 7.73
N LEU A 259 -7.36 -23.95 7.83
CA LEU A 259 -8.43 -23.20 7.20
C LEU A 259 -8.73 -21.91 7.98
N CYS A 260 -8.53 -20.76 7.32
CA CYS A 260 -8.93 -19.45 7.79
C CYS A 260 -10.37 -19.18 7.37
N ARG A 261 -11.28 -18.95 8.32
CA ARG A 261 -12.69 -18.62 8.08
C ARG A 261 -13.27 -17.78 9.24
N SER A 262 -14.38 -17.11 8.95
CA SER A 262 -15.16 -16.44 10.00
C SER A 262 -15.77 -17.45 10.99
N PRO A 263 -15.96 -17.07 12.25
CA PRO A 263 -16.81 -17.83 13.17
C PRO A 263 -18.29 -17.87 12.72
N THR A 264 -18.71 -16.92 11.88
CA THR A 264 -20.05 -16.87 11.30
C THR A 264 -20.08 -17.68 10.00
N PRO A 265 -20.91 -18.73 9.89
CA PRO A 265 -21.02 -19.52 8.66
C PRO A 265 -21.43 -18.67 7.46
N GLY A 266 -20.78 -18.92 6.32
CA GLY A 266 -21.11 -18.24 5.05
C GLY A 266 -20.74 -16.76 4.98
N ASP A 267 -19.99 -16.24 5.94
CA ASP A 267 -19.57 -14.84 6.00
C ASP A 267 -18.52 -14.53 4.91
N PRO A 268 -18.80 -13.62 3.97
CA PRO A 268 -17.92 -13.34 2.87
C PRO A 268 -16.59 -12.72 3.30
N LEU A 269 -15.51 -13.18 2.67
CA LEU A 269 -14.16 -12.66 2.87
C LEU A 269 -14.01 -11.30 2.16
N GLU A 270 -13.58 -10.27 2.88
CA GLU A 270 -13.32 -8.91 2.34
C GLU A 270 -11.85 -8.53 2.38
N GLY A 271 -11.06 -9.22 3.20
CA GLY A 271 -9.63 -8.94 3.33
C GLY A 271 -8.82 -10.17 3.70
N ILE A 272 -7.56 -10.16 3.25
CA ILE A 272 -6.56 -11.18 3.52
C ILE A 272 -5.29 -10.50 4.03
N GLU A 273 -4.79 -10.94 5.17
CA GLU A 273 -3.43 -10.71 5.61
C GLU A 273 -2.65 -12.00 5.46
N LEU A 274 -1.53 -11.97 4.73
CA LEU A 274 -0.65 -13.12 4.53
C LEU A 274 0.80 -12.69 4.75
N ARG A 275 1.50 -13.42 5.58
CA ARG A 275 2.92 -13.24 5.83
C ARG A 275 3.66 -14.56 5.68
N ILE A 276 4.75 -14.53 4.93
CA ILE A 276 5.69 -15.65 4.79
C ILE A 276 7.05 -15.16 5.26
N ALA A 277 7.69 -15.87 6.16
CA ALA A 277 9.02 -15.55 6.67
C ALA A 277 9.75 -16.81 7.09
N ARG A 278 11.07 -16.72 7.23
CA ARG A 278 11.82 -17.75 7.93
C ARG A 278 11.58 -17.66 9.44
N GLY A 279 11.45 -18.81 10.08
CA GLY A 279 11.20 -18.93 11.52
C GLY A 279 12.46 -19.15 12.33
#